data_a1e767c84b6ec588470b702b30095339
#
_entry.id   a1e767c84b6ec588470b702b30095339
#
_cell.length_a   1.000
_cell.length_b   1.000
_cell.length_c   1.000
_cell.angle_alpha   90.00
_cell.angle_beta   90.00
_cell.angle_gamma   90.00
#
_symmetry.space_group_name_H-M   'P 1'
#
loop_
_entity.id
_entity.type
_entity.pdbx_description
1 polymer ?
#
loop_
_entity_poly.entity_id
_entity_poly.type
_entity_poly.pdbx_seq_one_letter_code
_entity_poly.pdbx_strand_id
1 'polypeptide(L)' 'MPPATDEEQRIHCRLDELLAARGMTLTELSQRVGVSIVNLSVLKNDRARAIRFSTLSAICDVLDCSVGELLVVTPSQGGS' A
#
# COMPACT_ATOMS: atom_id res chain seq x y z
N MET A 1 -4.50 7.74 -25.11
CA MET A 1 -4.43 6.54 -24.28
C MET A 1 -5.56 6.56 -23.27
N PRO A 2 -6.35 5.51 -23.17
CA PRO A 2 -7.43 5.50 -22.20
C PRO A 2 -6.87 5.44 -20.78
N PRO A 3 -7.59 5.99 -19.80
CA PRO A 3 -7.16 5.88 -18.42
C PRO A 3 -7.20 4.42 -17.97
N ALA A 4 -6.33 4.09 -17.04
CA ALA A 4 -6.36 2.77 -16.44
C ALA A 4 -7.67 2.58 -15.67
N THR A 5 -8.22 1.37 -15.75
CA THR A 5 -9.41 1.01 -14.99
C THR A 5 -9.00 0.20 -13.76
N ASP A 6 -9.94 -0.04 -12.87
CA ASP A 6 -9.68 -0.89 -11.71
C ASP A 6 -9.27 -2.30 -12.13
N GLU A 7 -9.77 -2.75 -13.27
CA GLU A 7 -9.44 -4.06 -13.81
C GLU A 7 -8.00 -4.15 -14.27
N GLU A 8 -7.41 -3.03 -14.63
CA GLU A 8 -6.03 -2.96 -15.09
C GLU A 8 -5.05 -2.67 -13.96
N GLN A 9 -5.55 -2.45 -12.77
CA GLN A 9 -4.71 -2.11 -11.64
C GLN A 9 -3.92 -3.35 -11.21
N ARG A 10 -2.60 -3.23 -11.23
CA ARG A 10 -1.70 -4.34 -10.91
C ARG A 10 -0.75 -4.02 -9.77
N ILE A 11 -0.96 -2.90 -9.09
CA ILE A 11 -0.15 -2.54 -7.94
C ILE A 11 -0.63 -3.33 -6.74
N HIS A 12 0.28 -4.06 -6.11
CA HIS A 12 0.01 -4.80 -4.89
C HIS A 12 0.72 -4.13 -3.73
N CYS A 13 0.00 -3.93 -2.64
CA CYS A 13 0.56 -3.33 -1.44
C CYS A 13 0.92 -4.43 -0.46
N ARG A 14 2.19 -4.46 -0.06
CA ARG A 14 2.72 -5.47 0.85
C ARG A 14 2.63 -5.03 2.31
N LEU A 15 1.64 -4.21 2.62
CA LEU A 15 1.51 -3.64 3.96
C LEU A 15 1.36 -4.71 5.04
N ASP A 16 0.54 -5.73 4.78
CA ASP A 16 0.35 -6.82 5.75
C ASP A 16 1.66 -7.52 6.07
N GLU A 17 2.45 -7.81 5.06
CA GLU A 17 3.72 -8.49 5.24
C GLU A 17 4.70 -7.63 6.04
N LEU A 18 4.74 -6.34 5.76
CA LEU A 18 5.64 -5.43 6.45
C LEU A 18 5.20 -5.22 7.90
N LEU A 19 3.90 -5.12 8.15
CA LEU A 19 3.39 -5.00 9.51
C LEU A 19 3.73 -6.25 10.31
N ALA A 20 3.54 -7.43 9.72
CA ALA A 20 3.86 -8.68 10.40
C ALA A 20 5.35 -8.77 10.70
N ALA A 21 6.19 -8.36 9.77
CA ALA A 21 7.64 -8.39 9.95
C ALA A 21 8.10 -7.46 11.07
N ARG A 22 7.35 -6.39 11.33
CA ARG A 22 7.68 -5.40 12.37
C ARG A 22 6.95 -5.65 13.68
N GLY A 23 6.05 -6.64 13.72
CA GLY A 23 5.23 -6.89 14.90
C GLY A 23 4.29 -5.72 15.20
N MET A 24 3.81 -5.05 14.16
CA MET A 24 2.98 -3.85 14.30
C MET A 24 1.58 -4.12 13.78
N THR A 25 0.58 -3.52 14.43
CA THR A 25 -0.80 -3.62 13.98
C THR A 25 -1.16 -2.47 13.06
N LEU A 26 -2.21 -2.66 12.29
CA LEU A 26 -2.73 -1.61 11.42
C LEU A 26 -3.16 -0.39 12.22
N THR A 27 -3.77 -0.62 13.40
CA THR A 27 -4.17 0.45 14.31
C THR A 27 -2.98 1.28 14.74
N GLU A 28 -1.89 0.63 15.11
CA GLU A 28 -0.68 1.30 15.53
C GLU A 28 -0.09 2.13 14.39
N LEU A 29 -0.04 1.56 13.19
CA LEU A 29 0.44 2.31 12.02
C LEU A 29 -0.44 3.52 11.75
N SER A 30 -1.76 3.37 11.84
CA SER A 30 -2.72 4.45 11.67
C SER A 30 -2.39 5.62 12.61
N GLN A 31 -2.13 5.31 13.87
CA GLN A 31 -1.81 6.33 14.87
C GLN A 31 -0.49 7.04 14.56
N ARG A 32 0.49 6.30 14.09
CA ARG A 32 1.82 6.86 13.83
C ARG A 32 1.87 7.72 12.58
N VAL A 33 1.14 7.34 11.53
CA VAL A 33 1.16 8.10 10.27
C VAL A 33 0.06 9.13 10.18
N GLY A 34 -0.93 9.09 11.07
CA GLY A 34 -2.03 10.05 11.06
C GLY A 34 -3.03 9.80 9.94
N VAL A 35 -3.16 8.58 9.48
CA VAL A 35 -4.10 8.18 8.43
C VAL A 35 -5.11 7.21 9.04
N SER A 36 -6.37 7.32 8.67
CA SER A 36 -7.42 6.48 9.23
C SER A 36 -7.19 5.00 8.91
N ILE A 37 -7.66 4.13 9.81
CA ILE A 37 -7.59 2.69 9.60
C ILE A 37 -8.34 2.30 8.32
N VAL A 38 -9.45 2.96 8.04
CA VAL A 38 -10.24 2.69 6.83
C VAL A 38 -9.39 2.94 5.58
N ASN A 39 -8.69 4.06 5.53
CA ASN A 39 -7.83 4.38 4.37
C ASN A 39 -6.67 3.40 4.25
N LEU A 40 -6.06 3.03 5.36
CA LEU A 40 -4.99 2.03 5.34
C LEU A 40 -5.52 0.66 4.91
N SER A 41 -6.73 0.31 5.31
CA SER A 41 -7.35 -0.94 4.91
C SER A 41 -7.63 -0.98 3.42
N VAL A 42 -8.07 0.13 2.86
CA VAL A 42 -8.27 0.24 1.41
C VAL A 42 -6.94 0.02 0.67
N LEU A 43 -5.88 0.64 1.17
CA LEU A 43 -4.55 0.49 0.59
C LEU A 43 -4.05 -0.96 0.71
N LYS A 44 -4.16 -1.54 1.89
CA LYS A 44 -3.68 -2.88 2.17
C LYS A 44 -4.39 -3.95 1.33
N ASN A 45 -5.64 -3.70 0.95
CA ASN A 45 -6.43 -4.63 0.15
C ASN A 45 -6.36 -4.34 -1.35
N ASP A 46 -5.39 -3.53 -1.76
CA ASP A 46 -5.15 -3.20 -3.17
C ASP A 46 -6.31 -2.47 -3.83
N ARG A 47 -7.10 -1.74 -3.03
CA ARG A 47 -8.26 -1.01 -3.53
C ARG A 47 -8.02 0.49 -3.66
N ALA A 48 -6.86 0.97 -3.23
CA ALA A 48 -6.53 2.38 -3.34
C ALA A 48 -6.27 2.72 -4.80
N ARG A 49 -6.85 3.82 -5.26
CA ARG A 49 -6.62 4.31 -6.62
C ARG A 49 -5.53 5.36 -6.67
N ALA A 50 -5.25 5.95 -5.53
CA ALA A 50 -4.22 6.96 -5.42
C ALA A 50 -3.74 7.00 -3.97
N ILE A 51 -2.54 7.50 -3.80
CA ILE A 51 -1.97 7.72 -2.47
C ILE A 51 -1.12 8.99 -2.57
N ARG A 52 -1.20 9.82 -1.54
CA ARG A 52 -0.35 11.01 -1.48
C ARG A 52 1.08 10.59 -1.19
N PHE A 53 2.01 11.24 -1.84
CA PHE A 53 3.43 10.96 -1.60
C PHE A 53 3.80 11.19 -0.13
N SER A 54 3.21 12.19 0.51
CA SER A 54 3.47 12.42 1.94
C SER A 54 3.01 11.25 2.81
N THR A 55 1.87 10.66 2.49
CA THR A 55 1.39 9.48 3.21
C THR A 55 2.30 8.29 2.96
N LEU A 56 2.68 8.10 1.71
CA LEU A 56 3.58 7.01 1.32
C LEU A 56 4.92 7.13 2.05
N SER A 57 5.49 8.33 2.09
CA SER A 57 6.74 8.58 2.81
C SER A 57 6.61 8.28 4.29
N ALA A 58 5.50 8.71 4.91
CA ALA A 58 5.28 8.48 6.34
C ALA A 58 5.19 6.98 6.65
N ILE A 59 4.48 6.22 5.82
CA ILE A 59 4.38 4.77 6.00
C ILE A 59 5.76 4.13 5.89
N CYS A 60 6.52 4.50 4.87
CA CYS A 60 7.87 3.95 4.68
C CYS A 60 8.78 4.30 5.84
N ASP A 61 8.69 5.52 6.37
CA ASP A 61 9.49 5.93 7.51
C ASP A 61 9.17 5.11 8.76
N VAL A 62 7.88 4.93 9.05
CA VAL A 62 7.45 4.18 10.23
C VAL A 62 7.84 2.70 10.12
N LEU A 63 7.69 2.13 8.93
CA LEU A 63 8.00 0.72 8.70
C LEU A 63 9.46 0.48 8.34
N ASP A 64 10.25 1.54 8.22
CA ASP A 64 11.66 1.45 7.85
C ASP A 64 11.84 0.62 6.59
N CYS A 65 11.13 1.00 5.54
CA CYS A 65 11.18 0.30 4.27
C CYS A 65 11.23 1.29 3.11
N SER A 66 11.57 0.78 1.94
CA SER A 66 11.53 1.57 0.71
C SER A 66 10.16 1.45 0.06
N VAL A 67 9.88 2.36 -0.87
CA VAL A 67 8.63 2.30 -1.65
C VAL A 67 8.56 0.98 -2.41
N GLY A 68 9.67 0.50 -2.95
CA GLY A 68 9.69 -0.76 -3.68
C GLY A 68 9.43 -1.98 -2.82
N GLU A 69 9.63 -1.87 -1.52
CA GLU A 69 9.28 -2.94 -0.60
C GLU A 69 7.80 -2.92 -0.24
N LEU A 70 7.20 -1.74 -0.28
CA LEU A 70 5.80 -1.56 0.09
C LEU A 70 4.85 -1.79 -1.10
N LEU A 71 5.20 -1.27 -2.27
CA LEU A 71 4.37 -1.34 -3.46
C LEU A 71 5.11 -2.05 -4.57
N VAL A 72 4.47 -3.05 -5.15
CA VAL A 72 5.05 -3.82 -6.24
C VAL A 72 4.05 -3.94 -7.38
N VAL A 73 4.56 -4.09 -8.59
CA VAL A 73 3.73 -4.35 -9.76
C VAL A 73 3.64 -5.85 -9.94
N THR A 74 2.43 -6.37 -9.95
CA THR A 74 2.20 -7.79 -10.18
C THR A 74 2.15 -8.08 -11.67
N PRO A 75 2.46 -9.32 -12.09
CA PRO A 75 2.34 -9.69 -13.50
C PRO A 75 0.90 -9.56 -13.98
N SER A 76 0.75 -9.23 -15.26
CA SER A 76 -0.56 -9.16 -15.88
C SER A 76 -1.18 -10.55 -15.96
N GLN A 77 -2.45 -10.65 -15.52
CA GLN A 77 -3.19 -11.90 -15.61
C GLN A 77 -3.56 -12.17 -17.07
N GLY A 78 -3.54 -13.43 -17.44
CA GLY A 78 -4.04 -13.85 -18.72
C GLY A 78 -3.29 -13.35 -19.94
N GLY A 79 -2.57 -12.29 -19.83
CA GLY A 79 -1.79 -11.75 -20.92
C GLY A 79 -0.38 -12.25 -20.94
N SER A 80 -0.05 -12.90 -19.95
CA SER A 80 1.32 -13.32 -19.75
C SER A 80 1.50 -14.78 -19.95
#